data_b65e8e8195400fc23d22e7be4d033bf4
#
_entry.id   b65e8e8195400fc23d22e7be4d033bf4
#
_cell.length_a   1.000
_cell.length_b   1.000
_cell.length_c   1.000
_cell.angle_alpha   90.00
_cell.angle_beta   90.00
_cell.angle_gamma   90.00
#
_symmetry.space_group_name_H-M   'P 1'
#
loop_
_entity.id
_entity.type
_entity.pdbx_description
1 polymer ?
#
loop_
_entity_poly.entity_id
_entity_poly.type
_entity_poly.pdbx_seq_one_letter_code
_entity_poly.pdbx_strand_id
1 'polypeptide(L)'
;MPGLLSNKGYTFTDDETEADVIVVNTCCFIGDAKEESVNTILEMAELKKEGRCKALIVTGCMAQRYKQEILDEIPEVDGILGTSTYDEISNVLKKVLGGSRESCFHDLNALPNVEVPRVVTTGGYYAFLKIAEGCDKRCTYCIIPDLRGSYRSVPMERLIEEA
;
A
#
# COMPACT_ATOMS: atom_id res chain seq x y z
N MET A 1 -6.56 -2.69 2.84
CA MET A 1 -6.60 -1.22 3.13
C MET A 1 -8.01 -0.63 3.06
N PRO A 2 -8.79 -0.74 1.96
CA PRO A 2 -10.12 -0.12 1.91
C PRO A 2 -11.02 -0.45 3.11
N GLY A 3 -11.14 -1.71 3.48
CA GLY A 3 -11.97 -2.11 4.63
C GLY A 3 -11.58 -1.48 5.96
N LEU A 4 -10.27 -1.29 6.22
CA LEU A 4 -9.79 -0.60 7.42
C LEU A 4 -10.21 0.87 7.44
N LEU A 5 -10.13 1.54 6.30
CA LEU A 5 -10.49 2.93 6.16
C LEU A 5 -12.00 3.12 6.24
N SER A 6 -12.79 2.25 5.60
CA SER A 6 -14.25 2.25 5.69
C SER A 6 -14.73 2.16 7.15
N ASN A 7 -14.15 1.26 7.94
CA ASN A 7 -14.48 1.10 9.37
C ASN A 7 -14.12 2.33 10.23
N LYS A 8 -13.28 3.21 9.72
CA LYS A 8 -12.91 4.47 10.38
C LYS A 8 -13.71 5.68 9.87
N GLY A 9 -14.72 5.43 9.04
CA GLY A 9 -15.62 6.47 8.52
C GLY A 9 -15.11 7.20 7.28
N TYR A 10 -14.06 6.68 6.63
CA TYR A 10 -13.63 7.20 5.31
C TYR A 10 -14.56 6.68 4.22
N THR A 11 -14.93 7.55 3.30
CA THR A 11 -15.67 7.23 2.07
C THR A 11 -14.70 7.14 0.89
N PHE A 12 -15.08 6.38 -0.14
CA PHE A 12 -14.28 6.21 -1.34
C PHE A 12 -14.94 6.93 -2.51
N THR A 13 -14.13 7.51 -3.37
CA THR A 13 -14.53 8.11 -4.64
C THR A 13 -13.69 7.50 -5.76
N ASP A 14 -14.27 7.41 -6.95
CA ASP A 14 -13.57 7.03 -8.18
C ASP A 14 -13.00 8.26 -8.92
N ASP A 15 -13.28 9.46 -8.41
CA ASP A 15 -12.75 10.72 -8.93
C ASP A 15 -11.62 11.22 -8.02
N GLU A 16 -10.40 11.11 -8.51
CA GLU A 16 -9.18 11.53 -7.80
C GLU A 16 -9.13 13.04 -7.54
N THR A 17 -9.81 13.84 -8.36
CA THR A 17 -9.83 15.30 -8.20
C THR A 17 -10.69 15.76 -7.02
N GLU A 18 -11.63 14.91 -6.57
CA GLU A 18 -12.49 15.15 -5.41
C GLU A 18 -11.94 14.54 -4.12
N ALA A 19 -10.86 13.76 -4.20
CA ALA A 19 -10.32 13.04 -3.07
C ALA A 19 -9.60 13.97 -2.07
N ASP A 20 -9.93 13.86 -0.78
CA ASP A 20 -9.17 14.51 0.29
C ASP A 20 -7.84 13.77 0.58
N VAL A 21 -7.78 12.48 0.29
CA VAL A 21 -6.62 11.61 0.49
C VAL A 21 -6.45 10.69 -0.70
N ILE A 22 -5.25 10.61 -1.22
CA ILE A 22 -4.88 9.69 -2.29
C ILE A 22 -3.88 8.67 -1.74
N VAL A 23 -4.12 7.38 -2.01
CA VAL A 23 -3.23 6.28 -1.64
C VAL A 23 -2.81 5.52 -2.90
N VAL A 24 -1.55 5.65 -3.28
CA VAL A 24 -0.98 4.96 -4.45
C VAL A 24 -0.34 3.65 -3.99
N ASN A 25 -0.90 2.52 -4.46
CA ASN A 25 -0.33 1.20 -4.21
C ASN A 25 0.60 0.82 -5.36
N THR A 26 1.88 0.72 -5.09
CA THR A 26 2.96 0.67 -6.09
C THR A 26 3.55 -0.72 -6.29
N CYS A 27 4.07 -0.95 -7.49
CA CYS A 27 4.86 -2.12 -7.87
C CYS A 27 6.28 -1.71 -8.30
N CYS A 28 7.26 -2.61 -8.16
CA CYS A 28 8.62 -2.38 -8.65
C CYS A 28 9.36 -3.68 -9.02
N PHE A 29 8.62 -4.75 -9.38
CA PHE A 29 9.22 -6.03 -9.76
C PHE A 29 9.86 -6.00 -11.15
N ILE A 30 9.26 -5.29 -12.10
CA ILE A 30 9.74 -5.11 -13.47
C ILE A 30 9.85 -3.63 -13.80
N GLY A 31 10.63 -3.30 -14.83
CA GLY A 31 10.88 -1.92 -15.25
C GLY A 31 9.61 -1.14 -15.53
N ASP A 32 8.73 -1.70 -16.35
CA ASP A 32 7.48 -1.05 -16.76
C ASP A 32 6.56 -0.73 -15.56
N ALA A 33 6.41 -1.68 -14.63
CA ALA A 33 5.60 -1.45 -13.43
C ALA A 33 6.22 -0.41 -12.48
N LYS A 34 7.56 -0.28 -12.49
CA LYS A 34 8.25 0.79 -11.75
C LYS A 34 7.97 2.15 -12.38
N GLU A 35 8.10 2.26 -13.71
CA GLU A 35 7.84 3.48 -14.45
C GLU A 35 6.38 3.93 -14.29
N GLU A 36 5.42 3.02 -14.45
CA GLU A 36 4.00 3.27 -14.18
C GLU A 36 3.78 3.80 -12.75
N SER A 37 4.39 3.15 -11.76
CA SER A 37 4.25 3.58 -10.36
C SER A 37 4.81 4.98 -10.12
N VAL A 38 5.97 5.32 -10.70
CA VAL A 38 6.55 6.67 -10.59
C VAL A 38 5.64 7.69 -11.25
N ASN A 39 5.20 7.43 -12.48
CA ASN A 39 4.32 8.34 -13.22
C ASN A 39 3.01 8.58 -12.46
N THR A 40 2.38 7.54 -11.93
CA THR A 40 1.16 7.66 -11.11
C THR A 40 1.41 8.51 -9.87
N ILE A 41 2.54 8.33 -9.16
CA ILE A 41 2.85 9.16 -7.99
C ILE A 41 3.00 10.63 -8.39
N LEU A 42 3.67 10.91 -9.52
CA LEU A 42 3.87 12.28 -10.00
C LEU A 42 2.54 12.92 -10.44
N GLU A 43 1.67 12.20 -11.13
CA GLU A 43 0.34 12.66 -11.49
C GLU A 43 -0.49 13.02 -10.25
N MET A 44 -0.50 12.15 -9.24
CA MET A 44 -1.20 12.41 -7.98
C MET A 44 -0.57 13.55 -7.18
N ALA A 45 0.75 13.75 -7.30
CA ALA A 45 1.44 14.89 -6.70
C ALA A 45 1.00 16.22 -7.31
N GLU A 46 0.78 16.27 -8.64
CA GLU A 46 0.22 17.48 -9.29
C GLU A 46 -1.22 17.75 -8.84
N LEU A 47 -2.07 16.73 -8.74
CA LEU A 47 -3.42 16.87 -8.18
C LEU A 47 -3.40 17.42 -6.75
N LYS A 48 -2.40 17.07 -5.96
CA LYS A 48 -2.25 17.62 -4.60
C LYS A 48 -1.87 19.10 -4.63
N LYS A 49 -1.06 19.56 -5.58
CA LYS A 49 -0.68 20.97 -5.71
C LYS A 49 -1.85 21.86 -6.14
N GLU A 50 -2.66 21.36 -7.06
CA GLU A 50 -3.72 22.13 -7.72
C GLU A 50 -5.11 21.86 -7.12
N GLY A 51 -5.29 20.77 -6.41
CA GLY A 51 -6.60 20.26 -6.05
C GLY A 51 -6.93 20.28 -4.56
N ARG A 52 -7.89 19.44 -4.23
CA ARG A 52 -8.46 19.25 -2.89
C ARG A 52 -7.62 18.31 -2.01
N CYS A 53 -6.76 17.49 -2.61
CA CYS A 53 -6.01 16.45 -1.91
C CYS A 53 -5.10 17.05 -0.81
N LYS A 54 -5.33 16.61 0.43
CA LYS A 54 -4.61 17.05 1.63
C LYS A 54 -3.45 16.11 1.98
N ALA A 55 -3.53 14.85 1.53
CA ALA A 55 -2.54 13.84 1.86
C ALA A 55 -2.32 12.86 0.70
N LEU A 56 -1.06 12.70 0.28
CA LEU A 56 -0.62 11.70 -0.68
C LEU A 56 0.21 10.66 0.04
N ILE A 57 -0.24 9.40 -0.02
CA ILE A 57 0.43 8.27 0.61
C ILE A 57 0.87 7.27 -0.45
N VAL A 58 2.11 6.81 -0.38
CA VAL A 58 2.65 5.76 -1.24
C VAL A 58 2.83 4.48 -0.44
N THR A 59 2.35 3.36 -0.97
CA THR A 59 2.47 2.04 -0.34
C THR A 59 2.91 0.99 -1.35
N GLY A 60 3.21 -0.21 -0.87
CA GLY A 60 3.56 -1.35 -1.71
C GLY A 60 5.05 -1.55 -1.92
N CYS A 61 5.40 -2.24 -3.01
CA CYS A 61 6.77 -2.72 -3.22
C CYS A 61 7.77 -1.60 -3.50
N MET A 62 7.36 -0.53 -4.17
CA MET A 62 8.22 0.62 -4.40
C MET A 62 8.49 1.36 -3.08
N ALA A 63 7.47 1.61 -2.26
CA ALA A 63 7.61 2.18 -0.93
C ALA A 63 8.57 1.36 -0.06
N GLN A 64 8.46 0.02 -0.10
CA GLN A 64 9.34 -0.88 0.62
C GLN A 64 10.80 -0.80 0.15
N ARG A 65 11.01 -0.63 -1.15
CA ARG A 65 12.35 -0.64 -1.76
C ARG A 65 13.08 0.68 -1.57
N TYR A 66 12.42 1.78 -1.84
CA TYR A 66 13.04 3.11 -1.92
C TYR A 66 12.86 3.96 -0.67
N LYS A 67 11.92 3.57 0.21
CA LYS A 67 11.76 4.18 1.55
C LYS A 67 11.91 5.71 1.54
N GLN A 68 12.93 6.21 2.22
CA GLN A 68 13.17 7.63 2.40
C GLN A 68 13.44 8.37 1.06
N GLU A 69 14.04 7.72 0.06
CA GLU A 69 14.28 8.32 -1.26
C GLU A 69 12.99 8.91 -1.87
N ILE A 70 11.84 8.21 -1.74
CA ILE A 70 10.56 8.71 -2.26
C ILE A 70 10.18 10.02 -1.58
N LEU A 71 10.37 10.12 -0.27
CA LEU A 71 10.05 11.34 0.48
C LEU A 71 11.01 12.50 0.16
N ASP A 72 12.26 12.19 -0.16
CA ASP A 72 13.28 13.19 -0.46
C ASP A 72 13.13 13.74 -1.89
N GLU A 73 12.83 12.86 -2.85
CA GLU A 73 12.70 13.21 -4.28
C GLU A 73 11.31 13.77 -4.63
N ILE A 74 10.25 13.36 -3.90
CA ILE A 74 8.87 13.79 -4.15
C ILE A 74 8.30 14.43 -2.87
N PRO A 75 8.53 15.74 -2.67
CA PRO A 75 8.12 16.44 -1.44
C PRO A 75 6.61 16.45 -1.20
N GLU A 76 5.80 16.23 -2.22
CA GLU A 76 4.35 16.15 -2.14
C GLU A 76 3.85 14.87 -1.45
N VAL A 77 4.67 13.82 -1.37
CA VAL A 77 4.35 12.58 -0.64
C VAL A 77 4.46 12.84 0.86
N ASP A 78 3.37 12.64 1.58
CA ASP A 78 3.29 12.87 3.03
C ASP A 78 3.53 11.61 3.84
N GLY A 79 3.23 10.44 3.25
CA GLY A 79 3.38 9.19 3.97
C GLY A 79 3.82 8.02 3.09
N ILE A 80 4.61 7.13 3.66
CA ILE A 80 4.99 5.88 3.01
C ILE A 80 4.74 4.69 3.94
N LEU A 81 4.19 3.62 3.34
CA LEU A 81 3.96 2.36 4.04
C LEU A 81 4.61 1.20 3.29
N GLY A 82 5.34 0.37 4.03
CA GLY A 82 5.92 -0.86 3.49
C GLY A 82 4.88 -1.93 3.13
N THR A 83 5.36 -3.04 2.59
CA THR A 83 4.52 -4.14 2.11
C THR A 83 3.82 -4.92 3.23
N SER A 84 4.32 -4.84 4.46
CA SER A 84 3.79 -5.54 5.64
C SER A 84 3.05 -4.61 6.63
N THR A 85 2.83 -3.33 6.27
CA THR A 85 2.31 -2.30 7.19
C THR A 85 0.99 -1.68 6.77
N TYR A 86 0.25 -2.31 5.88
CA TYR A 86 -1.03 -1.78 5.38
C TYR A 86 -2.13 -1.68 6.45
N ASP A 87 -1.99 -2.40 7.56
CA ASP A 87 -2.85 -2.30 8.76
C ASP A 87 -2.66 -0.97 9.51
N GLU A 88 -1.47 -0.37 9.41
CA GLU A 88 -1.16 0.94 10.01
C GLU A 88 -1.68 2.14 9.21
N ILE A 89 -2.31 1.93 8.06
CA ILE A 89 -2.77 3.02 7.18
C ILE A 89 -3.60 4.09 7.93
N SER A 90 -4.47 3.66 8.83
CA SER A 90 -5.33 4.59 9.59
C SER A 90 -4.54 5.46 10.57
N ASN A 91 -3.47 4.91 11.15
CA ASN A 91 -2.61 5.63 12.09
C ASN A 91 -1.71 6.62 11.35
N VAL A 92 -1.14 6.18 10.23
CA VAL A 92 -0.34 7.03 9.34
C VAL A 92 -1.18 8.19 8.82
N LEU A 93 -2.40 7.94 8.33
CA LEU A 93 -3.32 8.98 7.86
C LEU A 93 -3.62 10.03 8.92
N LYS A 94 -3.90 9.63 10.16
CA LYS A 94 -4.18 10.59 11.24
C LYS A 94 -3.01 11.53 11.48
N LYS A 95 -1.78 11.03 11.46
CA LYS A 95 -0.58 11.83 11.67
C LYS A 95 -0.30 12.76 10.48
N VAL A 96 -0.44 12.22 9.26
CA VAL A 96 -0.25 12.99 8.03
C VAL A 96 -1.27 14.14 7.93
N LEU A 97 -2.54 13.88 8.21
CA LEU A 97 -3.58 14.93 8.25
C LEU A 97 -3.36 15.92 9.40
N GLY A 98 -2.60 15.54 10.42
CA GLY A 98 -2.10 16.44 11.49
C GLY A 98 -0.89 17.27 11.09
N GLY A 99 -0.39 17.15 9.85
CA GLY A 99 0.74 17.92 9.31
C GLY A 99 2.12 17.26 9.46
N SER A 100 2.20 15.99 9.88
CA SER A 100 3.47 15.24 9.95
C SER A 100 3.73 14.50 8.64
N ARG A 101 5.00 14.34 8.28
CA ARG A 101 5.41 13.35 7.26
C ARG A 101 5.75 12.04 7.96
N GLU A 102 5.21 10.94 7.46
CA GLU A 102 5.29 9.64 8.16
C GLU A 102 5.87 8.54 7.28
N SER A 103 6.68 7.68 7.89
CA SER A 103 7.15 6.45 7.28
C SER A 103 6.89 5.27 8.22
N CYS A 104 6.29 4.19 7.71
CA CYS A 104 5.96 3.02 8.50
C CYS A 104 6.43 1.74 7.81
N PHE A 105 7.32 1.02 8.48
CA PHE A 105 7.89 -0.25 8.00
C PHE A 105 7.97 -1.22 9.17
N HIS A 106 7.44 -2.43 8.97
CA HIS A 106 7.57 -3.54 9.92
C HIS A 106 8.55 -4.60 9.40
N ASP A 107 8.87 -5.57 10.24
CA ASP A 107 9.61 -6.75 9.81
C ASP A 107 8.86 -7.46 8.67
N LEU A 108 9.57 -7.68 7.57
CA LEU A 108 9.01 -8.35 6.39
C LEU A 108 8.58 -9.79 6.68
N ASN A 109 9.14 -10.41 7.72
CA ASN A 109 8.81 -11.78 8.12
C ASN A 109 7.62 -11.85 9.09
N ALA A 110 7.10 -10.72 9.56
CA ALA A 110 5.86 -10.70 10.32
C ALA A 110 4.69 -11.25 9.47
N LEU A 111 3.83 -12.06 10.09
CA LEU A 111 2.58 -12.46 9.45
C LEU A 111 1.69 -11.23 9.33
N PRO A 112 1.11 -10.98 8.16
CA PRO A 112 0.13 -9.90 8.02
C PRO A 112 -1.05 -10.16 8.97
N ASN A 113 -1.56 -9.07 9.56
CA ASN A 113 -2.77 -9.14 10.36
C ASN A 113 -3.95 -9.47 9.43
N VAL A 114 -4.47 -10.70 9.53
CA VAL A 114 -5.50 -11.23 8.63
C VAL A 114 -6.91 -10.82 9.05
N GLU A 115 -7.10 -10.31 10.27
CA GLU A 115 -8.38 -9.83 10.79
C GLU A 115 -8.78 -8.44 10.26
N VAL A 116 -8.34 -8.12 9.06
CA VAL A 116 -8.67 -6.85 8.42
C VAL A 116 -9.97 -6.99 7.63
N PRO A 117 -10.98 -6.19 7.93
CA PRO A 117 -12.21 -6.18 7.14
C PRO A 117 -11.91 -5.96 5.67
N ARG A 118 -12.54 -6.76 4.82
CA ARG A 118 -12.28 -6.73 3.39
C ARG A 118 -13.44 -6.07 2.65
N VAL A 119 -13.11 -5.19 1.72
CA VAL A 119 -14.04 -4.66 0.73
C VAL A 119 -13.70 -5.33 -0.60
N VAL A 120 -14.65 -6.06 -1.16
CA VAL A 120 -14.52 -6.68 -2.49
C VAL A 120 -14.86 -5.62 -3.52
N THR A 121 -13.86 -5.24 -4.33
CA THR A 121 -13.99 -4.24 -5.40
C THR A 121 -14.08 -4.86 -6.79
N THR A 122 -14.01 -6.18 -6.88
CA THR A 122 -14.20 -6.93 -8.13
C THR A 122 -15.69 -7.14 -8.39
N GLY A 123 -16.10 -7.21 -9.66
CA GLY A 123 -17.50 -7.14 -10.13
C GLY A 123 -18.52 -8.16 -9.60
N GLY A 124 -18.36 -8.70 -8.41
CA GLY A 124 -19.35 -9.50 -7.69
C GLY A 124 -19.33 -11.00 -7.98
N TYR A 125 -18.65 -11.48 -9.02
CA TYR A 125 -18.59 -12.89 -9.41
C TYR A 125 -17.22 -13.55 -9.21
N TYR A 126 -16.22 -12.84 -8.76
CA TYR A 126 -14.92 -13.40 -8.32
C TYR A 126 -14.26 -12.49 -7.29
N ALA A 127 -13.41 -13.07 -6.50
CA ALA A 127 -12.52 -12.35 -5.56
C ALA A 127 -11.16 -13.04 -5.47
N PHE A 128 -10.14 -12.29 -5.09
CA PHE A 128 -8.81 -12.84 -4.86
C PHE A 128 -8.65 -13.22 -3.40
N LEU A 129 -8.22 -14.44 -3.13
CA LEU A 129 -7.84 -14.90 -1.80
C LEU A 129 -6.32 -15.02 -1.71
N LYS A 130 -5.72 -14.28 -0.79
CA LYS A 130 -4.26 -14.29 -0.60
C LYS A 130 -3.87 -15.41 0.36
N ILE A 131 -3.33 -16.48 -0.18
CA ILE A 131 -3.00 -17.70 0.59
C ILE A 131 -1.57 -17.71 1.19
N ALA A 132 -0.67 -16.87 0.67
CA ALA A 132 0.72 -16.81 1.12
C ALA A 132 1.37 -15.46 0.81
N GLU A 133 2.51 -15.19 1.43
CA GLU A 133 3.37 -14.02 1.23
C GLU A 133 4.83 -14.44 1.18
N GLY A 134 5.67 -13.68 0.44
CA GLY A 134 7.11 -13.89 0.38
C GLY A 134 7.56 -15.06 -0.49
N CYS A 135 8.88 -15.32 -0.53
CA CYS A 135 9.47 -16.41 -1.32
C CYS A 135 10.87 -16.78 -0.83
N ASP A 136 11.17 -18.07 -0.69
CA ASP A 136 12.48 -18.58 -0.24
C ASP A 136 13.40 -19.03 -1.40
N LYS A 137 12.96 -18.91 -2.66
CA LYS A 137 13.72 -19.46 -3.81
C LYS A 137 15.01 -18.71 -4.12
N ARG A 138 15.11 -17.41 -3.76
CA ARG A 138 16.31 -16.57 -3.95
C ARG A 138 16.93 -16.68 -5.36
N CYS A 139 16.09 -16.68 -6.40
CA CYS A 139 16.55 -16.66 -7.78
C CYS A 139 17.40 -15.40 -8.03
N THR A 140 18.49 -15.51 -8.75
CA THR A 140 19.51 -14.45 -8.91
C THR A 140 18.98 -13.13 -9.49
N TYR A 141 17.90 -13.18 -10.23
CA TYR A 141 17.24 -12.02 -10.86
C TYR A 141 16.03 -11.49 -10.07
N CYS A 142 15.66 -12.13 -8.96
CA CYS A 142 14.39 -11.89 -8.32
C CYS A 142 14.53 -11.10 -7.02
N ILE A 143 13.81 -9.99 -6.93
CA ILE A 143 13.81 -9.10 -5.77
C ILE A 143 12.73 -9.44 -4.73
N ILE A 144 11.85 -10.42 -4.99
CA ILE A 144 10.70 -10.74 -4.12
C ILE A 144 11.12 -11.02 -2.67
N PRO A 145 12.17 -11.82 -2.38
CA PRO A 145 12.58 -12.06 -1.00
C PRO A 145 12.92 -10.80 -0.23
N ASP A 146 13.53 -9.81 -0.89
CA ASP A 146 13.95 -8.55 -0.26
C ASP A 146 12.78 -7.58 -0.05
N LEU A 147 11.69 -7.71 -0.83
CA LEU A 147 10.51 -6.84 -0.75
C LEU A 147 9.36 -7.44 0.05
N ARG A 148 9.27 -8.77 0.09
CA ARG A 148 8.16 -9.51 0.69
C ARG A 148 8.58 -10.47 1.79
N GLY A 149 9.88 -10.61 2.04
CA GLY A 149 10.45 -11.53 3.04
C GLY A 149 10.38 -13.00 2.65
N SER A 150 10.61 -13.87 3.64
CA SER A 150 10.53 -15.31 3.50
C SER A 150 9.11 -15.80 3.20
N TYR A 151 8.98 -16.99 2.60
CA TYR A 151 7.68 -17.60 2.34
C TYR A 151 6.91 -17.86 3.64
N ARG A 152 5.67 -17.38 3.69
CA ARG A 152 4.75 -17.58 4.82
C ARG A 152 3.35 -17.89 4.29
N SER A 153 2.79 -19.04 4.70
CA SER A 153 1.40 -19.40 4.40
C SER A 153 0.45 -18.73 5.39
N VAL A 154 -0.72 -18.37 4.92
CA VAL A 154 -1.84 -18.01 5.79
C VAL A 154 -2.45 -19.31 6.35
N PRO A 155 -2.76 -19.41 7.65
CA PRO A 155 -3.42 -20.58 8.23
C PRO A 155 -4.74 -20.91 7.52
N MET A 156 -5.01 -22.21 7.31
CA MET A 156 -6.17 -22.67 6.55
C MET A 156 -7.50 -22.19 7.17
N GLU A 157 -7.58 -22.21 8.50
CA GLU A 157 -8.76 -21.78 9.25
C GLU A 157 -9.14 -20.35 8.92
N ARG A 158 -8.14 -19.47 8.84
CA ARG A 158 -8.34 -18.06 8.47
C ARG A 158 -8.73 -17.86 7.01
N LEU A 159 -8.19 -18.72 6.12
CA LEU A 159 -8.58 -18.69 4.70
C LEU A 159 -10.04 -19.08 4.50
N ILE A 160 -10.52 -20.05 5.28
CA ILE A 160 -11.92 -20.51 5.25
C ILE A 160 -12.85 -19.42 5.80
N GLU A 161 -12.44 -18.70 6.85
CA GLU A 161 -13.21 -17.58 7.41
C GLU A 161 -13.29 -16.38 6.44
N GLU A 162 -12.24 -16.18 5.61
CA GLU A 162 -12.19 -15.09 4.64
C GLU A 162 -12.97 -15.41 3.35
N ALA A 163 -13.11 -16.67 2.98
CA ALA A 163 -13.73 -17.13 1.74
C ALA A 163 -15.26 -17.18 1.82
#